data_8f75cfafba37a22e409df880a9480d4f
#
_entry.id   8f75cfafba37a22e409df880a9480d4f
#
_cell.length_a   1.000
_cell.length_b   1.000
_cell.length_c   1.000
_cell.angle_alpha   90.00
_cell.angle_beta   90.00
_cell.angle_gamma   90.00
#
_symmetry.space_group_name_H-M   'P 1'
#
loop_
_entity.id
_entity.type
_entity.pdbx_description
1 polymer ?
#
loop_
_entity_poly.entity_id
_entity_poly.type
_entity_poly.pdbx_seq_one_letter_code
_entity_poly.pdbx_strand_id
1 'polypeptide(L)'
;MAKIYSNSLLTFLLVFTTTLTFSQTKKQIEKIQQETNLVNLRSIEESSKIRVTEAKEKALQMAQIKGWPITFTENGSFHELMSLTKDNQPVYYKTLNQNAAISTRVNHLNTGGDLGLELDGQGMTAHVWDGGRVYLEHQEFDGPGGDDRVIFGDDETQYSDHGTHVTGTILASGVNPEAKGMAPQANGVSFRWNQDVPEATVAAAAGMLLSNHSYGYNLSALADADIGAYLYDARDFDDVMYNAPFYLQVVSAGNDGGDGSSNGDPLEGNNLFDKLSGMSPSKNNLTVANGQDAVVDEDGNLVSMNRNNGSSEGPTDDLRVKPDIIGNGTNLISPVGDDASYGNYSGTSMSGPNVMGSLLLLQQHHSNIYGSFMKAATL
;
A
#
# COMPACT_ATOMS: atom_id res chain seq x y z
N MET A 1 -15.87 -65.32 -37.80
CA MET A 1 -15.84 -63.94 -38.31
C MET A 1 -15.77 -62.99 -37.15
N ALA A 2 -14.57 -62.53 -36.81
CA ALA A 2 -14.33 -61.58 -35.70
C ALA A 2 -14.09 -60.21 -36.36
N LYS A 3 -14.93 -59.24 -35.99
CA LYS A 3 -14.76 -57.85 -36.42
C LYS A 3 -13.80 -57.13 -35.46
N ILE A 4 -12.67 -56.70 -35.97
CA ILE A 4 -11.69 -55.86 -35.30
C ILE A 4 -12.18 -54.42 -35.42
N TYR A 5 -12.48 -53.77 -34.31
CA TYR A 5 -12.71 -52.32 -34.22
C TYR A 5 -11.38 -51.63 -33.97
N SER A 6 -10.95 -50.85 -34.96
CA SER A 6 -9.82 -49.92 -34.83
C SER A 6 -10.27 -48.67 -34.08
N ASN A 7 -9.76 -48.46 -32.85
CA ASN A 7 -9.90 -47.23 -32.12
C ASN A 7 -8.78 -46.28 -32.58
N SER A 8 -9.14 -45.28 -33.37
CA SER A 8 -8.26 -44.14 -33.67
C SER A 8 -8.31 -43.18 -32.50
N LEU A 9 -7.24 -43.18 -31.72
CA LEU A 9 -7.02 -42.18 -30.63
C LEU A 9 -6.53 -40.89 -31.29
N LEU A 10 -7.42 -39.89 -31.40
CA LEU A 10 -7.09 -38.55 -31.87
C LEU A 10 -6.47 -37.77 -30.71
N THR A 11 -5.13 -37.70 -30.67
CA THR A 11 -4.42 -36.87 -29.68
C THR A 11 -4.51 -35.42 -30.10
N PHE A 12 -5.33 -34.66 -29.40
CA PHE A 12 -5.40 -33.18 -29.54
C PHE A 12 -4.17 -32.59 -28.83
N LEU A 13 -3.18 -32.18 -29.60
CA LEU A 13 -2.04 -31.42 -29.09
C LEU A 13 -2.49 -29.97 -28.90
N LEU A 14 -2.84 -29.58 -27.66
CA LEU A 14 -3.13 -28.21 -27.30
C LEU A 14 -1.79 -27.45 -27.27
N VAL A 15 -1.47 -26.71 -28.32
CA VAL A 15 -0.34 -25.77 -28.31
C VAL A 15 -0.78 -24.54 -27.58
N PHE A 16 -0.38 -24.42 -26.31
CA PHE A 16 -0.45 -23.16 -25.58
C PHE A 16 0.57 -22.19 -26.20
N THR A 17 0.11 -21.32 -27.07
CA THR A 17 0.86 -20.11 -27.43
C THR A 17 0.71 -19.13 -26.27
N THR A 18 1.70 -19.10 -25.36
CA THR A 18 1.85 -17.97 -24.43
C THR A 18 2.19 -16.74 -25.26
N THR A 19 1.21 -15.89 -25.53
CA THR A 19 1.47 -14.54 -26.02
C THR A 19 2.09 -13.78 -24.85
N LEU A 20 3.40 -13.56 -24.89
CA LEU A 20 4.07 -12.57 -24.08
C LEU A 20 3.49 -11.21 -24.50
N THR A 21 2.54 -10.70 -23.74
CA THR A 21 2.06 -9.33 -23.89
C THR A 21 3.10 -8.39 -23.29
N PHE A 22 4.05 -7.95 -24.10
CA PHE A 22 4.87 -6.78 -23.77
C PHE A 22 3.93 -5.56 -23.75
N SER A 23 3.98 -4.75 -22.71
CA SER A 23 3.17 -3.51 -22.59
C SER A 23 3.44 -2.54 -23.74
N GLN A 24 4.59 -2.66 -24.41
CA GLN A 24 4.99 -1.88 -25.59
C GLN A 24 5.16 -2.77 -26.81
N THR A 25 4.60 -2.33 -27.94
CA THR A 25 4.83 -3.01 -29.22
C THR A 25 6.27 -2.78 -29.70
N LYS A 26 6.83 -3.75 -30.42
CA LYS A 26 8.17 -3.65 -31.04
C LYS A 26 8.36 -2.33 -31.83
N LYS A 27 7.32 -1.88 -32.54
CA LYS A 27 7.35 -0.63 -33.32
C LYS A 27 7.46 0.63 -32.42
N GLN A 28 6.85 0.59 -31.25
CA GLN A 28 6.95 1.68 -30.26
C GLN A 28 8.34 1.73 -29.65
N ILE A 29 8.90 0.57 -29.30
CA ILE A 29 10.29 0.47 -28.80
C ILE A 29 11.28 1.00 -29.83
N GLU A 30 11.16 0.60 -31.11
CA GLU A 30 12.02 1.08 -32.20
C GLU A 30 11.94 2.61 -32.36
N LYS A 31 10.73 3.20 -32.26
CA LYS A 31 10.55 4.65 -32.32
C LYS A 31 11.19 5.38 -31.13
N ILE A 32 11.05 4.86 -29.92
CA ILE A 32 11.70 5.41 -28.72
C ILE A 32 13.23 5.39 -28.90
N GLN A 33 13.77 4.27 -29.35
CA GLN A 33 15.22 4.12 -29.58
C GLN A 33 15.76 5.07 -30.63
N GLN A 34 14.97 5.39 -31.67
CA GLN A 34 15.37 6.36 -32.71
C GLN A 34 15.45 7.79 -32.17
N GLU A 35 14.63 8.13 -31.17
CA GLU A 35 14.61 9.46 -30.54
C GLU A 35 15.54 9.55 -29.31
N THR A 36 16.12 8.43 -28.88
CA THR A 36 16.97 8.32 -27.70
C THR A 36 18.45 8.46 -28.05
N ASN A 37 19.19 9.23 -27.28
CA ASN A 37 20.66 9.30 -27.41
C ASN A 37 21.32 8.09 -26.76
N LEU A 38 21.23 6.95 -27.45
CA LEU A 38 21.75 5.68 -26.97
C LEU A 38 23.27 5.68 -26.73
N VAL A 39 24.01 6.53 -27.48
CA VAL A 39 25.46 6.65 -27.30
C VAL A 39 25.78 7.31 -25.95
N ASN A 40 25.06 8.37 -25.62
CA ASN A 40 25.25 9.06 -24.34
C ASN A 40 24.80 8.20 -23.15
N LEU A 41 23.69 7.46 -23.30
CA LEU A 41 23.20 6.54 -22.27
C LEU A 41 24.20 5.43 -21.98
N ARG A 42 24.83 4.84 -23.01
CA ARG A 42 25.88 3.84 -22.79
C ARG A 42 27.09 4.41 -22.07
N SER A 43 27.50 5.64 -22.42
CA SER A 43 28.59 6.31 -21.69
C SER A 43 28.23 6.59 -20.22
N ILE A 44 26.99 6.97 -19.95
CA ILE A 44 26.49 7.15 -18.57
C ILE A 44 26.47 5.82 -17.83
N GLU A 45 25.96 4.74 -18.46
CA GLU A 45 25.94 3.41 -17.88
C GLU A 45 27.35 2.95 -17.50
N GLU A 46 28.30 3.00 -18.44
CA GLU A 46 29.69 2.59 -18.21
C GLU A 46 30.34 3.41 -17.08
N SER A 47 30.22 4.74 -17.14
CA SER A 47 30.82 5.63 -16.14
C SER A 47 30.18 5.51 -14.75
N SER A 48 28.86 5.33 -14.68
CA SER A 48 28.15 5.15 -13.43
C SER A 48 28.47 3.77 -12.81
N LYS A 49 28.54 2.72 -13.62
CA LYS A 49 28.91 1.38 -13.19
C LYS A 49 30.32 1.37 -12.56
N ILE A 50 31.29 2.02 -13.22
CA ILE A 50 32.65 2.15 -12.66
C ILE A 50 32.60 2.89 -11.32
N ARG A 51 31.95 4.06 -11.29
CA ARG A 51 31.88 4.90 -10.09
C ARG A 51 31.21 4.17 -8.90
N VAL A 52 30.09 3.47 -9.14
CA VAL A 52 29.39 2.74 -8.07
C VAL A 52 30.23 1.57 -7.57
N THR A 53 30.88 0.83 -8.48
CA THR A 53 31.76 -0.29 -8.12
C THR A 53 32.94 0.19 -7.29
N GLU A 54 33.65 1.22 -7.72
CA GLU A 54 34.80 1.79 -6.99
C GLU A 54 34.38 2.35 -5.61
N ALA A 55 33.21 3.03 -5.53
CA ALA A 55 32.68 3.51 -4.26
C ALA A 55 32.38 2.38 -3.28
N LYS A 56 31.77 1.30 -3.77
CA LYS A 56 31.46 0.10 -2.98
C LYS A 56 32.74 -0.59 -2.51
N GLU A 57 33.68 -0.83 -3.41
CA GLU A 57 34.98 -1.45 -3.08
C GLU A 57 35.74 -0.66 -2.02
N LYS A 58 35.80 0.68 -2.18
CA LYS A 58 36.45 1.56 -1.17
C LYS A 58 35.72 1.47 0.17
N ALA A 59 34.41 1.41 0.19
CA ALA A 59 33.64 1.25 1.43
C ALA A 59 33.92 -0.09 2.10
N LEU A 60 33.96 -1.18 1.33
CA LEU A 60 34.28 -2.52 1.85
C LEU A 60 35.71 -2.61 2.42
N GLN A 61 36.71 -2.00 1.76
CA GLN A 61 38.07 -1.93 2.28
C GLN A 61 38.10 -1.16 3.60
N MET A 62 37.38 -0.03 3.69
CA MET A 62 37.33 0.75 4.91
C MET A 62 36.59 0.00 6.03
N ALA A 63 35.54 -0.72 5.70
CA ALA A 63 34.79 -1.56 6.64
C ALA A 63 35.68 -2.63 7.26
N GLN A 64 36.56 -3.27 6.47
CA GLN A 64 37.52 -4.23 6.96
C GLN A 64 38.51 -3.62 7.94
N ILE A 65 38.97 -2.38 7.70
CA ILE A 65 39.91 -1.65 8.57
C ILE A 65 39.21 -1.16 9.85
N LYS A 66 37.99 -0.70 9.74
CA LYS A 66 37.24 -0.05 10.84
C LYS A 66 36.36 -1.00 11.63
N GLY A 67 36.21 -2.25 11.19
CA GLY A 67 35.29 -3.22 11.79
C GLY A 67 33.80 -2.90 11.58
N TRP A 68 33.48 -2.17 10.49
CA TRP A 68 32.08 -1.87 10.19
C TRP A 68 31.39 -3.09 9.59
N PRO A 69 30.11 -3.36 9.96
CA PRO A 69 29.34 -4.40 9.31
C PRO A 69 29.13 -4.06 7.84
N ILE A 70 29.24 -5.05 6.96
CA ILE A 70 28.92 -4.88 5.52
C ILE A 70 27.41 -4.87 5.34
N THR A 71 26.73 -5.76 6.04
CA THR A 71 25.28 -5.84 6.13
C THR A 71 24.87 -6.08 7.58
N PHE A 72 23.71 -5.56 7.95
CA PHE A 72 23.12 -5.86 9.25
C PHE A 72 21.62 -5.57 9.20
N THR A 73 20.88 -6.16 10.12
CA THR A 73 19.48 -5.85 10.34
C THR A 73 19.34 -5.13 11.67
N GLU A 74 18.69 -3.98 11.68
CA GLU A 74 18.41 -3.20 12.86
C GLU A 74 16.98 -2.70 12.83
N ASN A 75 16.22 -2.97 13.88
CA ASN A 75 14.80 -2.64 13.97
C ASN A 75 13.97 -3.11 12.75
N GLY A 76 14.30 -4.28 12.22
CA GLY A 76 13.64 -4.88 11.08
C GLY A 76 14.03 -4.35 9.70
N SER A 77 14.85 -3.28 9.63
CA SER A 77 15.37 -2.77 8.36
C SER A 77 16.70 -3.44 8.00
N PHE A 78 16.80 -3.96 6.79
CA PHE A 78 18.06 -4.43 6.24
C PHE A 78 18.91 -3.24 5.83
N HIS A 79 20.17 -3.25 6.23
CA HIS A 79 21.16 -2.23 5.92
C HIS A 79 22.31 -2.83 5.13
N GLU A 80 22.76 -2.15 4.09
CA GLU A 80 23.92 -2.53 3.31
C GLU A 80 24.86 -1.36 3.09
N LEU A 81 26.14 -1.56 3.36
CA LEU A 81 27.18 -0.56 3.16
C LEU A 81 27.41 -0.34 1.65
N MET A 82 27.11 0.85 1.15
CA MET A 82 27.15 1.15 -0.29
C MET A 82 28.31 2.06 -0.68
N SER A 83 28.65 3.03 0.15
CA SER A 83 29.68 4.02 -0.18
C SER A 83 30.24 4.67 1.08
N LEU A 84 31.07 5.69 0.89
CA LEU A 84 31.57 6.57 1.96
C LEU A 84 31.18 8.01 1.68
N THR A 85 30.94 8.78 2.73
CA THR A 85 30.84 10.23 2.65
C THR A 85 32.21 10.84 2.27
N LYS A 86 32.24 12.15 1.98
CA LYS A 86 33.50 12.91 1.75
C LYS A 86 34.45 12.81 2.94
N ASP A 87 33.93 12.65 4.15
CA ASP A 87 34.70 12.52 5.40
C ASP A 87 34.99 11.06 5.77
N ASN A 88 34.84 10.15 4.79
CA ASN A 88 35.04 8.70 4.93
C ASN A 88 34.20 8.04 6.03
N GLN A 89 32.97 8.54 6.28
CA GLN A 89 31.99 7.85 7.12
C GLN A 89 31.20 6.86 6.27
N PRO A 90 30.72 5.74 6.85
CA PRO A 90 29.99 4.73 6.10
C PRO A 90 28.60 5.25 5.69
N VAL A 91 28.24 5.00 4.44
CA VAL A 91 26.88 5.24 3.92
C VAL A 91 26.22 3.89 3.73
N TYR A 92 25.16 3.64 4.51
CA TYR A 92 24.32 2.46 4.40
C TYR A 92 23.03 2.82 3.65
N TYR A 93 22.65 1.97 2.71
CA TYR A 93 21.29 1.93 2.21
C TYR A 93 20.47 1.06 3.15
N LYS A 94 19.24 1.44 3.41
CA LYS A 94 18.32 0.66 4.26
C LYS A 94 16.99 0.47 3.58
N THR A 95 16.36 -0.67 3.86
CA THR A 95 14.98 -0.95 3.42
C THR A 95 13.98 -0.17 4.27
N LEU A 96 12.95 0.43 3.68
CA LEU A 96 12.07 1.38 4.35
C LEU A 96 10.61 0.90 4.45
N ASN A 97 10.06 0.24 3.45
CA ASN A 97 8.67 -0.25 3.50
C ASN A 97 8.50 -1.52 4.33
N GLN A 98 9.57 -2.24 4.55
CA GLN A 98 9.58 -3.47 5.35
C GLN A 98 9.09 -3.24 6.78
N ASN A 99 9.29 -2.06 7.33
CA ASN A 99 8.83 -1.68 8.67
C ASN A 99 7.30 -1.62 8.80
N ALA A 100 6.59 -1.25 7.73
CA ALA A 100 5.13 -1.28 7.68
C ALA A 100 4.60 -2.72 7.77
N ALA A 101 5.20 -3.66 7.04
CA ALA A 101 4.87 -5.08 7.09
C ALA A 101 5.20 -5.71 8.47
N ILE A 102 6.30 -5.28 9.11
CA ILE A 102 6.66 -5.71 10.48
C ILE A 102 5.62 -5.20 11.47
N SER A 103 5.20 -3.94 11.36
CA SER A 103 4.23 -3.31 12.28
C SER A 103 2.88 -4.04 12.31
N THR A 104 2.42 -4.55 11.16
CA THR A 104 1.19 -5.36 11.05
C THR A 104 1.43 -6.87 11.03
N ARG A 105 2.68 -7.32 11.14
CA ARG A 105 3.10 -8.72 11.14
C ARG A 105 2.87 -9.45 9.79
N VAL A 106 2.63 -8.72 8.72
CA VAL A 106 2.43 -9.25 7.37
C VAL A 106 3.67 -9.98 6.86
N ASN A 107 4.86 -9.55 7.25
CA ASN A 107 6.12 -10.22 6.94
C ASN A 107 6.17 -11.70 7.36
N HIS A 108 5.38 -12.12 8.36
CA HIS A 108 5.25 -13.53 8.77
C HIS A 108 4.20 -14.29 7.94
N LEU A 109 3.25 -13.59 7.32
CA LEU A 109 2.13 -14.15 6.57
C LEU A 109 2.45 -14.37 5.10
N ASN A 110 3.22 -13.44 4.49
CA ASN A 110 3.58 -13.49 3.08
C ASN A 110 4.44 -14.72 2.76
N THR A 111 4.52 -15.05 1.47
CA THR A 111 5.42 -16.09 0.94
C THR A 111 6.85 -15.86 1.42
N GLY A 112 7.45 -16.89 2.02
CA GLY A 112 8.78 -16.82 2.65
C GLY A 112 8.78 -16.35 4.11
N GLY A 113 7.61 -16.00 4.68
CA GLY A 113 7.47 -15.73 6.11
C GLY A 113 7.55 -17.00 6.96
N ASP A 114 7.87 -16.83 8.24
CA ASP A 114 8.18 -17.96 9.16
C ASP A 114 6.95 -18.77 9.57
N LEU A 115 5.71 -18.27 9.36
CA LEU A 115 4.50 -19.02 9.56
C LEU A 115 4.17 -20.01 8.42
N GLY A 116 4.83 -19.88 7.25
CA GLY A 116 4.65 -20.77 6.11
C GLY A 116 3.24 -20.73 5.51
N LEU A 117 2.53 -19.61 5.63
CA LEU A 117 1.13 -19.48 5.19
C LEU A 117 0.99 -19.07 3.73
N GLU A 118 2.02 -18.48 3.13
CA GLU A 118 2.06 -18.04 1.72
C GLU A 118 0.87 -17.16 1.30
N LEU A 119 0.51 -16.19 2.16
CA LEU A 119 -0.59 -15.28 1.94
C LEU A 119 -0.06 -13.98 1.30
N ASP A 120 -0.26 -13.78 0.01
CA ASP A 120 0.16 -12.58 -0.71
C ASP A 120 -1.02 -11.83 -1.34
N GLY A 121 -2.26 -12.19 -1.03
CA GLY A 121 -3.47 -11.54 -1.55
C GLY A 121 -4.03 -12.17 -2.84
N GLN A 122 -3.61 -13.37 -3.21
CA GLN A 122 -4.13 -14.09 -4.38
C GLN A 122 -5.65 -14.23 -4.33
N GLY A 123 -6.34 -13.81 -5.39
CA GLY A 123 -7.79 -13.85 -5.49
C GLY A 123 -8.52 -12.77 -4.68
N MET A 124 -7.78 -11.86 -4.04
CA MET A 124 -8.33 -10.70 -3.34
C MET A 124 -8.32 -9.46 -4.24
N THR A 125 -9.25 -8.53 -3.97
CA THR A 125 -9.33 -7.25 -4.69
C THR A 125 -9.43 -6.09 -3.70
N ALA A 126 -8.52 -5.13 -3.82
CA ALA A 126 -8.54 -3.87 -3.12
C ALA A 126 -9.32 -2.82 -3.93
N HIS A 127 -10.25 -2.10 -3.31
CA HIS A 127 -10.88 -0.94 -3.92
C HIS A 127 -10.32 0.32 -3.28
N VAL A 128 -9.90 1.29 -4.08
CA VAL A 128 -9.22 2.50 -3.59
C VAL A 128 -9.88 3.73 -4.19
N TRP A 129 -10.40 4.62 -3.35
CA TRP A 129 -10.84 5.97 -3.70
C TRP A 129 -9.78 6.97 -3.26
N ASP A 130 -9.41 7.89 -4.18
CA ASP A 130 -8.38 8.90 -3.91
C ASP A 130 -8.60 10.17 -4.75
N GLY A 131 -7.68 11.14 -4.66
CA GLY A 131 -7.75 12.41 -5.40
C GLY A 131 -7.62 12.31 -6.92
N GLY A 132 -7.29 11.14 -7.43
CA GLY A 132 -7.15 10.83 -8.84
C GLY A 132 -6.78 9.37 -9.05
N ARG A 133 -6.68 8.99 -10.33
CA ARG A 133 -6.33 7.63 -10.75
C ARG A 133 -4.93 7.22 -10.31
N VAL A 134 -4.79 5.93 -10.10
CA VAL A 134 -3.49 5.26 -9.98
C VAL A 134 -2.78 5.26 -11.33
N TYR A 135 -1.48 5.41 -11.33
CA TYR A 135 -0.64 5.26 -12.51
C TYR A 135 -0.44 3.78 -12.83
N LEU A 136 -1.26 3.22 -13.72
CA LEU A 136 -1.35 1.77 -13.98
C LEU A 136 -0.08 1.19 -14.59
N GLU A 137 0.61 1.99 -15.43
CA GLU A 137 1.82 1.59 -16.16
C GLU A 137 3.03 1.37 -15.23
N HIS A 138 2.88 1.64 -13.92
CA HIS A 138 3.98 1.46 -12.99
C HIS A 138 4.32 -0.03 -12.84
N GLN A 139 5.62 -0.37 -12.94
CA GLN A 139 6.13 -1.74 -12.91
C GLN A 139 5.68 -2.58 -11.70
N GLU A 140 5.27 -1.94 -10.60
CA GLU A 140 4.75 -2.61 -9.40
C GLU A 140 3.32 -3.12 -9.55
N PHE A 141 2.60 -2.69 -10.58
CA PHE A 141 1.23 -3.10 -10.84
C PHE A 141 1.11 -4.12 -11.98
N ASP A 142 2.16 -4.29 -12.76
CA ASP A 142 2.30 -5.35 -13.74
C ASP A 142 2.64 -6.65 -13.00
N GLY A 143 1.74 -7.53 -12.79
CA GLY A 143 1.99 -8.78 -12.05
C GLY A 143 3.14 -9.63 -12.62
N PRO A 144 3.47 -10.76 -11.99
CA PRO A 144 4.44 -11.69 -12.52
C PRO A 144 3.99 -12.21 -13.90
N GLY A 145 4.48 -11.63 -14.98
CA GLY A 145 4.10 -11.94 -16.35
C GLY A 145 3.55 -10.73 -17.14
N GLY A 146 3.46 -9.55 -16.52
CA GLY A 146 3.03 -8.30 -17.14
C GLY A 146 1.52 -8.19 -17.35
N ASP A 147 0.73 -8.85 -16.50
CA ASP A 147 -0.72 -8.69 -16.48
C ASP A 147 -1.09 -7.54 -15.55
N ASP A 148 -1.82 -6.54 -16.05
CA ASP A 148 -2.30 -5.41 -15.27
C ASP A 148 -3.17 -5.89 -14.09
N ARG A 149 -2.68 -5.72 -12.87
CA ARG A 149 -3.41 -6.09 -11.65
C ARG A 149 -4.33 -4.99 -11.14
N VAL A 150 -4.16 -3.76 -11.63
CA VAL A 150 -4.98 -2.61 -11.26
C VAL A 150 -5.78 -2.15 -12.47
N ILE A 151 -7.06 -1.88 -12.27
CA ILE A 151 -7.96 -1.33 -13.29
C ILE A 151 -8.63 -0.07 -12.78
N PHE A 152 -9.18 0.74 -13.70
CA PHE A 152 -10.02 1.88 -13.32
C PHE A 152 -11.45 1.43 -13.09
N GLY A 153 -12.06 1.94 -12.02
CA GLY A 153 -13.47 1.73 -11.68
C GLY A 153 -14.40 2.82 -12.20
N ASP A 154 -13.83 3.95 -12.66
CA ASP A 154 -14.54 5.11 -13.20
C ASP A 154 -13.89 5.62 -14.50
N ASP A 155 -14.50 6.64 -15.10
CA ASP A 155 -14.04 7.27 -16.36
C ASP A 155 -13.16 8.52 -16.12
N GLU A 156 -12.77 8.80 -14.88
CA GLU A 156 -11.91 9.94 -14.54
C GLU A 156 -10.54 9.84 -15.22
N THR A 157 -9.91 10.97 -15.52
CA THR A 157 -8.65 11.00 -16.28
C THR A 157 -7.47 11.58 -15.54
N GLN A 158 -7.71 12.20 -14.37
CA GLN A 158 -6.65 12.83 -13.58
C GLN A 158 -5.90 11.79 -12.76
N TYR A 159 -4.59 11.71 -12.94
CA TYR A 159 -3.70 10.86 -12.14
C TYR A 159 -3.35 11.51 -10.80
N SER A 160 -3.03 10.67 -9.81
CA SER A 160 -2.61 11.08 -8.47
C SER A 160 -1.40 10.27 -8.02
N ASP A 161 -0.29 10.96 -7.73
CA ASP A 161 0.87 10.36 -7.08
C ASP A 161 0.48 9.78 -5.71
N HIS A 162 -0.40 10.49 -4.99
CA HIS A 162 -0.92 10.05 -3.71
C HIS A 162 -1.74 8.76 -3.85
N GLY A 163 -2.69 8.69 -4.78
CA GLY A 163 -3.49 7.48 -5.04
C GLY A 163 -2.63 6.30 -5.51
N THR A 164 -1.57 6.59 -6.30
CA THR A 164 -0.60 5.57 -6.74
C THR A 164 0.19 5.03 -5.54
N HIS A 165 0.64 5.91 -4.64
CA HIS A 165 1.36 5.54 -3.43
C HIS A 165 0.49 4.71 -2.47
N VAL A 166 -0.74 5.13 -2.23
CA VAL A 166 -1.74 4.44 -1.41
C VAL A 166 -1.99 3.02 -1.94
N THR A 167 -2.25 2.90 -3.25
CA THR A 167 -2.50 1.61 -3.89
C THR A 167 -1.26 0.72 -3.83
N GLY A 168 -0.07 1.28 -4.06
CA GLY A 168 1.19 0.55 -3.95
C GLY A 168 1.46 0.02 -2.54
N THR A 169 1.14 0.79 -1.50
CA THR A 169 1.24 0.34 -0.10
C THR A 169 0.39 -0.91 0.17
N ILE A 170 -0.74 -1.05 -0.52
CA ILE A 170 -1.57 -2.25 -0.43
C ILE A 170 -0.99 -3.41 -1.24
N LEU A 171 -0.65 -3.18 -2.54
CA LEU A 171 -0.51 -4.28 -3.50
C LEU A 171 0.69 -4.19 -4.46
N ALA A 172 1.67 -3.30 -4.23
CA ALA A 172 2.89 -3.29 -5.03
C ALA A 172 3.57 -4.67 -5.01
N SER A 173 3.95 -5.16 -6.20
CA SER A 173 4.47 -6.53 -6.38
C SER A 173 5.82 -6.78 -5.71
N GLY A 174 6.58 -5.72 -5.46
CA GLY A 174 7.93 -5.79 -4.87
C GLY A 174 9.02 -5.96 -5.93
N VAL A 175 8.82 -5.42 -7.14
CA VAL A 175 9.92 -5.22 -8.11
C VAL A 175 11.03 -4.43 -7.44
N ASN A 176 10.65 -3.36 -6.73
CA ASN A 176 11.49 -2.78 -5.70
C ASN A 176 11.10 -3.42 -4.34
N PRO A 177 11.97 -4.24 -3.72
CA PRO A 177 11.65 -4.89 -2.44
C PRO A 177 11.32 -3.89 -1.32
N GLU A 178 11.82 -2.65 -1.39
CA GLU A 178 11.57 -1.59 -0.42
C GLU A 178 10.15 -1.05 -0.50
N ALA A 179 9.48 -1.20 -1.65
CA ALA A 179 8.13 -0.74 -1.92
C ALA A 179 7.08 -1.85 -1.92
N LYS A 180 7.48 -3.10 -1.60
CA LYS A 180 6.55 -4.24 -1.61
C LYS A 180 5.32 -3.95 -0.75
N GLY A 181 4.14 -4.09 -1.35
CA GLY A 181 2.86 -3.91 -0.67
C GLY A 181 2.54 -5.05 0.31
N MET A 182 1.54 -4.85 1.15
CA MET A 182 1.11 -5.83 2.16
C MET A 182 0.52 -7.09 1.52
N ALA A 183 -0.20 -6.93 0.40
CA ALA A 183 -0.85 -7.99 -0.37
C ALA A 183 -0.36 -7.96 -1.83
N PRO A 184 0.91 -8.33 -2.11
CA PRO A 184 1.59 -8.05 -3.38
C PRO A 184 1.06 -8.82 -4.59
N GLN A 185 0.14 -9.75 -4.41
CA GLN A 185 -0.54 -10.48 -5.50
C GLN A 185 -2.05 -10.21 -5.55
N ALA A 186 -2.54 -9.23 -4.77
CA ALA A 186 -3.93 -8.79 -4.88
C ALA A 186 -4.16 -7.96 -6.16
N ASN A 187 -5.40 -7.93 -6.63
CA ASN A 187 -5.85 -7.00 -7.66
C ASN A 187 -6.32 -5.69 -7.05
N GLY A 188 -6.39 -4.62 -7.87
CA GLY A 188 -6.88 -3.32 -7.47
C GLY A 188 -7.93 -2.75 -8.40
N VAL A 189 -8.87 -1.98 -7.84
CA VAL A 189 -9.79 -1.12 -8.60
C VAL A 189 -9.63 0.29 -8.07
N SER A 190 -9.22 1.21 -8.93
CA SER A 190 -8.95 2.62 -8.60
C SER A 190 -10.09 3.51 -9.05
N PHE A 191 -10.51 4.39 -8.16
CA PHE A 191 -11.56 5.39 -8.38
C PHE A 191 -11.09 6.77 -7.93
N ARG A 192 -11.69 7.80 -8.49
CA ARG A 192 -11.61 9.15 -7.94
C ARG A 192 -12.72 9.38 -6.92
N TRP A 193 -12.45 10.14 -5.87
CA TRP A 193 -13.33 10.35 -4.71
C TRP A 193 -14.64 11.12 -4.94
N ASN A 194 -14.85 11.72 -6.14
CA ASN A 194 -15.99 12.63 -6.41
C ASN A 194 -17.35 11.95 -6.47
N GLN A 195 -17.41 10.62 -6.56
CA GLN A 195 -18.64 9.81 -6.52
C GLN A 195 -18.50 8.61 -5.58
N ASP A 196 -17.74 8.76 -4.50
CA ASP A 196 -17.31 7.67 -3.61
C ASP A 196 -18.48 6.87 -3.02
N VAL A 197 -19.51 7.51 -2.45
CA VAL A 197 -20.67 6.81 -1.86
C VAL A 197 -21.49 6.03 -2.91
N PRO A 198 -21.92 6.63 -4.05
CA PRO A 198 -22.62 5.89 -5.10
C PRO A 198 -21.82 4.71 -5.65
N GLU A 199 -20.53 4.92 -5.94
CA GLU A 199 -19.64 3.89 -6.50
C GLU A 199 -19.36 2.79 -5.48
N ALA A 200 -19.09 3.12 -4.21
CA ALA A 200 -18.94 2.16 -3.13
C ALA A 200 -20.23 1.35 -2.91
N THR A 201 -21.41 1.97 -3.06
CA THR A 201 -22.70 1.27 -2.96
C THR A 201 -22.81 0.21 -4.06
N VAL A 202 -22.48 0.55 -5.30
CA VAL A 202 -22.49 -0.38 -6.43
C VAL A 202 -21.47 -1.50 -6.23
N ALA A 203 -20.26 -1.16 -5.84
CA ALA A 203 -19.19 -2.13 -5.59
C ALA A 203 -19.53 -3.07 -4.42
N ALA A 204 -20.10 -2.55 -3.33
CA ALA A 204 -20.55 -3.36 -2.20
C ALA A 204 -21.68 -4.32 -2.59
N ALA A 205 -22.64 -3.87 -3.41
CA ALA A 205 -23.69 -4.72 -3.96
C ALA A 205 -23.14 -5.81 -4.90
N ALA A 206 -21.98 -5.56 -5.54
CA ALA A 206 -21.28 -6.53 -6.37
C ALA A 206 -20.37 -7.48 -5.58
N GLY A 207 -20.25 -7.31 -4.25
CA GLY A 207 -19.49 -8.20 -3.37
C GLY A 207 -18.13 -7.66 -2.93
N MET A 208 -17.89 -6.35 -3.02
CA MET A 208 -16.70 -5.71 -2.45
C MET A 208 -16.59 -6.03 -0.96
N LEU A 209 -15.38 -6.41 -0.52
CA LEU A 209 -15.09 -6.74 0.88
C LEU A 209 -14.44 -5.57 1.61
N LEU A 210 -13.50 -4.88 0.97
CA LEU A 210 -12.68 -3.83 1.57
C LEU A 210 -12.51 -2.66 0.62
N SER A 211 -12.57 -1.45 1.16
CA SER A 211 -12.15 -0.23 0.47
C SER A 211 -11.22 0.62 1.31
N ASN A 212 -10.32 1.37 0.65
CA ASN A 212 -9.44 2.34 1.28
C ASN A 212 -9.79 3.76 0.87
N HIS A 213 -9.94 4.64 1.86
CA HIS A 213 -10.23 6.06 1.68
C HIS A 213 -9.19 6.87 2.47
N SER A 214 -8.15 7.32 1.75
CA SER A 214 -7.02 8.06 2.34
C SER A 214 -7.19 9.57 2.17
N TYR A 215 -8.36 10.10 2.50
CA TYR A 215 -8.71 11.51 2.39
C TYR A 215 -9.75 11.92 3.44
N GLY A 216 -9.92 13.22 3.62
CA GLY A 216 -10.87 13.81 4.54
C GLY A 216 -11.05 15.30 4.25
N TYR A 217 -11.73 16.01 5.12
CA TYR A 217 -11.93 17.45 4.99
C TYR A 217 -10.70 18.23 5.47
N ASN A 218 -10.53 19.43 4.93
CA ASN A 218 -9.58 20.40 5.46
C ASN A 218 -10.20 21.05 6.70
N LEU A 219 -9.69 20.77 7.90
CA LEU A 219 -10.22 21.25 9.16
C LEU A 219 -10.30 22.78 9.22
N SER A 220 -9.30 23.47 8.68
CA SER A 220 -9.28 24.94 8.68
C SER A 220 -10.43 25.60 7.90
N ALA A 221 -11.16 24.83 7.10
CA ALA A 221 -12.32 25.28 6.33
C ALA A 221 -13.67 24.88 6.98
N LEU A 222 -13.64 24.12 8.07
CA LEU A 222 -14.83 23.66 8.79
C LEU A 222 -15.21 24.63 9.91
N ALA A 223 -16.49 24.63 10.28
CA ALA A 223 -16.91 25.16 11.56
C ALA A 223 -16.53 24.18 12.68
N ASP A 224 -16.24 24.69 13.89
CA ASP A 224 -15.87 23.84 15.03
C ASP A 224 -16.91 22.75 15.32
N ALA A 225 -18.17 23.04 15.18
CA ALA A 225 -19.29 22.10 15.39
C ALA A 225 -19.37 20.97 14.31
N ASP A 226 -18.57 21.05 13.24
CA ASP A 226 -18.51 20.03 12.20
C ASP A 226 -17.28 19.11 12.35
N ILE A 227 -16.35 19.48 13.23
CA ILE A 227 -15.16 18.68 13.56
C ILE A 227 -15.58 17.67 14.64
N GLY A 228 -15.29 16.39 14.45
CA GLY A 228 -15.73 15.31 15.35
C GLY A 228 -17.18 14.86 15.12
N ALA A 229 -17.96 15.67 14.39
CA ALA A 229 -19.39 15.46 14.20
C ALA A 229 -19.72 14.26 13.29
N TYR A 230 -20.81 13.57 13.62
CA TYR A 230 -21.39 12.51 12.80
C TYR A 230 -22.28 13.12 11.70
N LEU A 231 -21.64 13.59 10.62
CA LEU A 231 -22.30 14.26 9.50
C LEU A 231 -22.83 13.26 8.45
N TYR A 232 -23.38 13.80 7.35
CA TYR A 232 -24.04 12.98 6.32
C TYR A 232 -23.08 11.98 5.66
N ASP A 233 -21.82 12.32 5.41
CA ASP A 233 -20.85 11.38 4.81
C ASP A 233 -20.62 10.15 5.69
N ALA A 234 -20.42 10.39 7.00
CA ALA A 234 -20.28 9.32 7.97
C ALA A 234 -21.52 8.43 8.04
N ARG A 235 -22.71 9.05 8.00
CA ARG A 235 -24.00 8.33 7.99
C ARG A 235 -24.20 7.54 6.71
N ASP A 236 -23.92 8.14 5.54
CA ASP A 236 -24.18 7.52 4.25
C ASP A 236 -23.31 6.27 4.05
N PHE A 237 -22.02 6.32 4.47
CA PHE A 237 -21.17 5.12 4.49
C PHE A 237 -21.63 4.08 5.53
N ASP A 238 -22.11 4.51 6.70
CA ASP A 238 -22.69 3.57 7.66
C ASP A 238 -23.92 2.87 7.11
N ASP A 239 -24.77 3.58 6.35
CA ASP A 239 -25.91 2.99 5.68
C ASP A 239 -25.50 1.96 4.62
N VAL A 240 -24.44 2.22 3.84
CA VAL A 240 -23.88 1.23 2.89
C VAL A 240 -23.39 -0.01 3.63
N MET A 241 -22.55 0.15 4.66
CA MET A 241 -21.96 -0.97 5.42
C MET A 241 -23.03 -1.76 6.18
N TYR A 242 -24.04 -1.09 6.73
CA TYR A 242 -25.17 -1.77 7.38
C TYR A 242 -25.94 -2.70 6.42
N ASN A 243 -26.11 -2.28 5.16
CA ASN A 243 -26.82 -3.07 4.15
C ASN A 243 -25.90 -4.08 3.41
N ALA A 244 -24.57 -3.95 3.55
CA ALA A 244 -23.57 -4.83 2.96
C ALA A 244 -22.65 -5.43 4.05
N PRO A 245 -23.09 -6.43 4.81
CA PRO A 245 -22.44 -6.87 6.05
C PRO A 245 -21.05 -7.51 5.87
N PHE A 246 -20.59 -7.73 4.64
CA PHE A 246 -19.24 -8.18 4.32
C PHE A 246 -18.30 -7.03 3.96
N TYR A 247 -18.83 -5.84 3.71
CA TYR A 247 -18.06 -4.68 3.34
C TYR A 247 -17.57 -3.91 4.57
N LEU A 248 -16.26 -3.64 4.62
CA LEU A 248 -15.60 -2.78 5.59
C LEU A 248 -14.86 -1.64 4.87
N GLN A 249 -15.20 -0.41 5.20
CA GLN A 249 -14.48 0.79 4.79
C GLN A 249 -13.29 1.03 5.72
N VAL A 250 -12.09 1.17 5.18
CA VAL A 250 -10.87 1.59 5.91
C VAL A 250 -10.58 3.04 5.59
N VAL A 251 -10.53 3.90 6.61
CA VAL A 251 -10.43 5.35 6.46
C VAL A 251 -9.25 5.90 7.25
N SER A 252 -8.51 6.82 6.66
CA SER A 252 -7.48 7.58 7.37
C SER A 252 -8.10 8.55 8.38
N ALA A 253 -7.50 8.65 9.58
CA ALA A 253 -8.02 9.50 10.64
C ALA A 253 -7.90 11.01 10.35
N GLY A 254 -6.93 11.39 9.51
CA GLY A 254 -6.54 12.77 9.24
C GLY A 254 -5.14 13.11 9.76
N ASN A 255 -4.60 14.25 9.34
CA ASN A 255 -3.21 14.64 9.61
C ASN A 255 -3.10 15.97 10.40
N ASP A 256 -4.08 16.27 11.23
CA ASP A 256 -4.23 17.55 11.93
C ASP A 256 -3.90 17.46 13.44
N GLY A 257 -3.27 16.36 13.89
CA GLY A 257 -2.95 16.13 15.30
C GLY A 257 -2.06 17.19 15.94
N GLY A 258 -1.18 17.85 15.15
CA GLY A 258 -0.34 18.95 15.62
C GLY A 258 -1.01 20.33 15.59
N ASP A 259 -2.19 20.45 15.00
CA ASP A 259 -2.90 21.71 14.83
C ASP A 259 -3.78 22.00 16.04
N GLY A 260 -3.42 23.02 16.81
CA GLY A 260 -4.21 23.53 17.94
C GLY A 260 -5.07 24.74 17.59
N SER A 261 -5.14 25.15 16.31
CA SER A 261 -5.79 26.38 15.88
C SER A 261 -7.08 26.19 15.09
N SER A 262 -7.24 25.05 14.42
CA SER A 262 -8.37 24.79 13.53
C SER A 262 -9.66 24.43 14.27
N ASN A 263 -9.57 23.98 15.51
CA ASN A 263 -10.71 23.70 16.39
C ASN A 263 -10.66 24.67 17.60
N GLY A 264 -11.42 25.73 17.54
CA GLY A 264 -11.40 26.81 18.53
C GLY A 264 -12.24 26.53 19.79
N ASP A 265 -13.21 25.60 19.70
CA ASP A 265 -14.08 25.17 20.81
C ASP A 265 -14.18 23.62 20.84
N PRO A 266 -13.05 22.94 21.01
CA PRO A 266 -12.99 21.50 21.00
C PRO A 266 -13.65 20.91 22.25
N LEU A 267 -13.90 19.60 22.19
CA LEU A 267 -14.43 18.81 23.28
C LEU A 267 -13.66 19.07 24.58
N GLU A 268 -14.40 19.44 25.65
CA GLU A 268 -13.85 19.78 26.96
C GLU A 268 -12.83 20.95 26.96
N GLY A 269 -12.81 21.77 25.91
CA GLY A 269 -11.89 22.90 25.78
C GLY A 269 -10.44 22.56 25.56
N ASN A 270 -10.14 21.31 25.17
CA ASN A 270 -8.78 20.84 24.88
C ASN A 270 -8.55 20.73 23.38
N ASN A 271 -7.86 21.69 22.79
CA ASN A 271 -7.54 21.78 21.37
C ASN A 271 -6.50 20.75 20.87
N LEU A 272 -6.11 19.77 21.67
CA LEU A 272 -5.27 18.63 21.27
C LEU A 272 -6.09 17.41 20.85
N PHE A 273 -7.42 17.46 21.00
CA PHE A 273 -8.36 16.39 20.67
C PHE A 273 -9.40 16.88 19.67
N ASP A 274 -10.29 15.97 19.26
CA ASP A 274 -11.46 16.29 18.44
C ASP A 274 -11.07 16.83 17.05
N LYS A 275 -10.34 16.02 16.26
CA LYS A 275 -9.80 16.41 14.94
C LYS A 275 -10.19 15.44 13.82
N LEU A 276 -11.28 14.71 14.03
CA LEU A 276 -11.82 13.81 13.02
C LEU A 276 -12.80 14.58 12.12
N SER A 277 -12.88 14.20 10.85
CA SER A 277 -13.77 14.86 9.90
C SER A 277 -14.28 13.93 8.81
N GLY A 278 -15.30 14.39 8.07
CA GLY A 278 -15.87 13.66 6.93
C GLY A 278 -16.42 12.30 7.34
N MET A 279 -15.88 11.23 6.76
CA MET A 279 -16.30 9.87 7.03
C MET A 279 -15.60 9.22 8.22
N SER A 280 -14.51 9.81 8.75
CA SER A 280 -13.78 9.22 9.89
C SER A 280 -14.64 8.98 11.12
N PRO A 281 -15.67 9.84 11.46
CA PRO A 281 -16.59 9.59 12.56
C PRO A 281 -17.64 8.51 12.33
N SER A 282 -17.64 7.77 11.19
CA SER A 282 -18.58 6.67 10.96
C SER A 282 -18.50 5.62 12.08
N LYS A 283 -19.59 4.85 12.27
CA LYS A 283 -19.72 3.86 13.36
C LYS A 283 -19.26 2.46 12.95
N ASN A 284 -19.37 2.17 11.65
CA ASN A 284 -19.15 0.82 11.12
C ASN A 284 -17.83 0.70 10.35
N ASN A 285 -17.12 1.81 10.11
CA ASN A 285 -15.82 1.83 9.44
C ASN A 285 -14.67 1.52 10.39
N LEU A 286 -13.50 1.27 9.82
CA LEU A 286 -12.24 1.17 10.54
C LEU A 286 -11.42 2.46 10.28
N THR A 287 -11.37 3.34 11.27
CA THR A 287 -10.59 4.58 11.21
C THR A 287 -9.18 4.33 11.72
N VAL A 288 -8.17 4.65 10.90
CA VAL A 288 -6.78 4.29 11.12
C VAL A 288 -5.93 5.52 11.44
N ALA A 289 -5.32 5.53 12.62
CA ALA A 289 -4.32 6.52 13.03
C ALA A 289 -2.94 6.20 12.42
N ASN A 290 -2.07 7.22 12.35
CA ASN A 290 -0.69 7.07 11.91
C ASN A 290 0.25 6.75 13.09
N GLY A 291 0.96 5.64 12.98
CA GLY A 291 2.06 5.24 13.85
C GLY A 291 3.42 5.31 13.16
N GLN A 292 4.45 5.36 13.99
CA GLN A 292 5.83 5.13 13.58
C GLN A 292 6.11 3.62 13.49
N ASP A 293 7.32 3.25 13.13
CA ASP A 293 7.75 1.86 13.11
C ASP A 293 7.50 1.17 14.46
N ALA A 294 6.92 0.00 14.43
CA ALA A 294 6.80 -0.84 15.61
C ALA A 294 8.17 -1.40 16.02
N VAL A 295 8.46 -1.33 17.30
CA VAL A 295 9.60 -2.04 17.89
C VAL A 295 9.10 -3.42 18.33
N VAL A 296 9.70 -4.47 17.80
CA VAL A 296 9.40 -5.86 18.15
C VAL A 296 10.63 -6.52 18.76
N ASP A 297 10.40 -7.45 19.69
CA ASP A 297 11.50 -8.24 20.30
C ASP A 297 11.96 -9.39 19.38
N GLU A 298 12.93 -10.17 19.83
CA GLU A 298 13.50 -11.31 19.08
C GLU A 298 12.46 -12.42 18.82
N ASP A 299 11.45 -12.52 19.69
CA ASP A 299 10.31 -13.45 19.53
C ASP A 299 9.18 -12.84 18.66
N GLY A 300 9.38 -11.59 18.21
CA GLY A 300 8.43 -10.85 17.39
C GLY A 300 7.24 -10.28 18.16
N ASN A 301 7.29 -10.16 19.48
CA ASN A 301 6.24 -9.49 20.25
C ASN A 301 6.39 -7.97 20.16
N LEU A 302 5.27 -7.25 20.11
CA LEU A 302 5.25 -5.80 20.14
C LEU A 302 5.81 -5.29 21.47
N VAL A 303 6.92 -4.56 21.42
CA VAL A 303 7.51 -3.85 22.57
C VAL A 303 6.90 -2.46 22.67
N SER A 304 6.88 -1.71 21.58
CA SER A 304 6.29 -0.36 21.52
C SER A 304 5.95 0.03 20.09
N MET A 305 4.99 0.93 19.95
CA MET A 305 4.70 1.66 18.73
C MET A 305 4.28 3.08 19.12
N ASN A 306 5.00 4.08 18.65
CA ASN A 306 4.66 5.47 18.95
C ASN A 306 3.69 6.02 17.92
N ARG A 307 2.69 6.76 18.37
CA ARG A 307 1.84 7.56 17.50
C ARG A 307 2.67 8.65 16.81
N ASN A 308 2.44 8.87 15.53
CA ASN A 308 2.94 10.06 14.85
C ASN A 308 2.14 11.28 15.32
N ASN A 309 2.83 12.35 15.74
CA ASN A 309 2.19 13.54 16.32
C ASN A 309 1.26 14.27 15.32
N GLY A 310 1.44 14.06 14.02
CA GLY A 310 0.53 14.60 13.00
C GLY A 310 -0.78 13.82 12.84
N SER A 311 -0.93 12.64 13.45
CA SER A 311 -2.18 11.89 13.35
C SER A 311 -3.32 12.56 14.10
N SER A 312 -4.45 12.79 13.42
CA SER A 312 -5.65 13.34 14.04
C SER A 312 -6.16 12.43 15.18
N GLU A 313 -6.61 13.06 16.25
CA GLU A 313 -7.17 12.41 17.43
C GLU A 313 -8.70 12.61 17.48
N GLY A 314 -9.39 11.63 18.11
CA GLY A 314 -10.75 11.77 18.60
C GLY A 314 -10.80 12.29 20.05
N PRO A 315 -11.87 12.02 20.77
CA PRO A 315 -13.05 11.24 20.38
C PRO A 315 -13.91 11.95 19.32
N THR A 316 -15.00 11.32 18.90
CA THR A 316 -16.08 11.99 18.18
C THR A 316 -16.94 12.79 19.15
N ASP A 317 -17.75 13.75 18.65
CA ASP A 317 -18.66 14.59 19.49
C ASP A 317 -19.62 13.79 20.36
N ASP A 318 -20.07 12.64 19.88
CA ASP A 318 -20.90 11.71 20.64
C ASP A 318 -20.09 10.74 21.53
N LEU A 319 -18.83 11.09 21.82
CA LEU A 319 -17.92 10.43 22.77
C LEU A 319 -17.53 9.00 22.37
N ARG A 320 -17.63 8.63 21.10
CA ARG A 320 -17.08 7.36 20.64
C ARG A 320 -15.55 7.44 20.54
N VAL A 321 -14.90 6.38 20.97
CA VAL A 321 -13.45 6.23 20.83
C VAL A 321 -13.12 6.00 19.33
N LYS A 322 -12.39 6.93 18.78
CA LYS A 322 -11.80 6.90 17.44
C LYS A 322 -10.43 7.61 17.51
N PRO A 323 -9.46 7.30 16.63
CA PRO A 323 -9.42 6.18 15.69
C PRO A 323 -9.51 4.81 16.36
N ASP A 324 -9.86 3.77 15.58
CA ASP A 324 -10.07 2.40 16.09
C ASP A 324 -8.76 1.65 16.27
N ILE A 325 -7.80 1.89 15.37
CA ILE A 325 -6.52 1.19 15.31
C ILE A 325 -5.42 2.14 14.81
N ILE A 326 -4.18 1.77 15.07
CA ILE A 326 -3.00 2.43 14.55
C ILE A 326 -2.31 1.54 13.52
N GLY A 327 -2.00 2.09 12.34
CA GLY A 327 -1.15 1.46 11.32
C GLY A 327 0.17 2.22 11.19
N ASN A 328 1.19 1.59 10.61
CA ASN A 328 2.41 2.30 10.25
C ASN A 328 2.17 3.13 8.98
N GLY A 329 2.36 4.43 9.09
CA GLY A 329 2.22 5.38 7.99
C GLY A 329 3.33 6.43 7.98
N THR A 330 4.47 6.13 8.58
CA THR A 330 5.59 7.08 8.69
C THR A 330 6.76 6.62 7.84
N ASN A 331 7.20 7.46 6.89
CA ASN A 331 8.32 7.21 5.96
C ASN A 331 8.16 5.95 5.10
N LEU A 332 7.00 5.74 4.53
CA LEU A 332 6.74 4.62 3.64
C LEU A 332 7.17 4.94 2.21
N ILE A 333 7.90 4.02 1.58
CA ILE A 333 8.23 4.06 0.15
C ILE A 333 7.18 3.26 -0.61
N SER A 334 6.66 3.84 -1.68
CA SER A 334 5.66 3.21 -2.55
C SER A 334 5.73 3.82 -3.96
N PRO A 335 5.15 3.19 -4.99
CA PRO A 335 5.05 3.74 -6.33
C PRO A 335 4.49 5.15 -6.39
N VAL A 336 4.99 5.99 -7.29
CA VAL A 336 4.41 7.30 -7.63
C VAL A 336 4.59 7.60 -9.12
N GLY A 337 3.74 8.42 -9.68
CA GLY A 337 3.89 9.14 -10.93
C GLY A 337 4.10 8.29 -12.18
N ASP A 338 5.31 7.95 -12.51
CA ASP A 338 5.71 7.29 -13.76
C ASP A 338 5.98 5.79 -13.63
N ASP A 339 6.49 5.16 -14.70
CA ASP A 339 6.64 3.71 -14.82
C ASP A 339 7.48 3.05 -13.71
N ALA A 340 8.39 3.78 -13.06
CA ALA A 340 9.35 3.22 -12.12
C ALA A 340 9.76 4.16 -10.98
N SER A 341 9.02 5.25 -10.75
CA SER A 341 9.32 6.21 -9.70
C SER A 341 8.71 5.81 -8.36
N TYR A 342 9.42 6.12 -7.29
CA TYR A 342 9.01 5.84 -5.91
C TYR A 342 9.08 7.10 -5.07
N GLY A 343 8.09 7.29 -4.20
CA GLY A 343 8.03 8.38 -3.22
C GLY A 343 8.09 7.86 -1.79
N ASN A 344 8.65 8.69 -0.89
CA ASN A 344 8.64 8.42 0.55
C ASN A 344 7.63 9.37 1.20
N TYR A 345 6.48 8.84 1.64
CA TYR A 345 5.40 9.63 2.21
C TYR A 345 5.13 9.26 3.66
N SER A 346 4.54 10.21 4.40
CA SER A 346 4.10 10.01 5.78
C SER A 346 2.70 10.61 5.96
N GLY A 347 1.84 9.88 6.65
CA GLY A 347 0.48 10.33 6.96
C GLY A 347 -0.44 9.16 7.30
N THR A 348 -1.61 9.48 7.81
CA THR A 348 -2.69 8.50 7.99
C THR A 348 -3.12 7.88 6.65
N SER A 349 -2.87 8.60 5.54
CA SER A 349 -3.04 8.10 4.18
C SER A 349 -2.18 6.90 3.83
N MET A 350 -1.07 6.67 4.52
CA MET A 350 -0.17 5.52 4.35
C MET A 350 -0.46 4.43 5.36
N SER A 351 -0.94 4.78 6.56
CA SER A 351 -1.35 3.79 7.58
C SER A 351 -2.67 3.09 7.26
N GLY A 352 -3.64 3.78 6.67
CA GLY A 352 -4.88 3.16 6.18
C GLY A 352 -4.61 1.98 5.24
N PRO A 353 -3.91 2.19 4.12
CA PRO A 353 -3.60 1.12 3.18
C PRO A 353 -2.69 0.02 3.75
N ASN A 354 -1.79 0.33 4.69
CA ASN A 354 -1.02 -0.67 5.43
C ASN A 354 -1.94 -1.64 6.19
N VAL A 355 -2.92 -1.11 6.91
CA VAL A 355 -3.92 -1.92 7.63
C VAL A 355 -4.83 -2.66 6.64
N MET A 356 -5.34 -1.98 5.60
CA MET A 356 -6.23 -2.60 4.62
C MET A 356 -5.58 -3.78 3.90
N GLY A 357 -4.33 -3.64 3.45
CA GLY A 357 -3.60 -4.75 2.83
C GLY A 357 -3.44 -5.95 3.75
N SER A 358 -3.22 -5.70 5.06
CA SER A 358 -3.18 -6.76 6.08
C SER A 358 -4.52 -7.47 6.24
N LEU A 359 -5.63 -6.72 6.21
CA LEU A 359 -6.99 -7.28 6.28
C LEU A 359 -7.35 -8.13 5.04
N LEU A 360 -6.83 -7.79 3.85
CA LEU A 360 -6.98 -8.64 2.66
C LEU A 360 -6.37 -10.03 2.90
N LEU A 361 -5.20 -10.10 3.56
CA LEU A 361 -4.56 -11.39 3.87
C LEU A 361 -5.37 -12.20 4.89
N LEU A 362 -6.00 -11.54 5.87
CA LEU A 362 -6.90 -12.23 6.81
C LEU A 362 -8.13 -12.79 6.11
N GLN A 363 -8.74 -12.04 5.19
CA GLN A 363 -9.85 -12.51 4.36
C GLN A 363 -9.43 -13.68 3.47
N GLN A 364 -8.25 -13.59 2.85
CA GLN A 364 -7.67 -14.68 2.07
C GLN A 364 -7.49 -15.94 2.91
N HIS A 365 -6.88 -15.81 4.08
CA HIS A 365 -6.65 -16.94 4.99
C HIS A 365 -7.96 -17.61 5.40
N HIS A 366 -8.94 -16.84 5.82
CA HIS A 366 -10.25 -17.36 6.18
C HIS A 366 -10.92 -18.09 5.01
N SER A 367 -10.85 -17.49 3.80
CA SER A 367 -11.41 -18.11 2.59
C SER A 367 -10.70 -19.42 2.25
N ASN A 368 -9.38 -19.50 2.42
CA ASN A 368 -8.61 -20.72 2.19
C ASN A 368 -9.01 -21.86 3.15
N ILE A 369 -9.35 -21.54 4.40
CA ILE A 369 -9.73 -22.54 5.41
C ILE A 369 -11.20 -22.94 5.30
N TYR A 370 -12.10 -21.96 5.13
CA TYR A 370 -13.54 -22.17 5.29
C TYR A 370 -14.33 -22.08 3.97
N GLY A 371 -13.71 -21.69 2.86
CA GLY A 371 -14.37 -21.49 1.57
C GLY A 371 -15.35 -20.32 1.53
N SER A 372 -15.26 -19.40 2.48
CA SER A 372 -16.12 -18.21 2.61
C SER A 372 -15.35 -17.04 3.21
N PHE A 373 -15.82 -15.80 2.96
CA PHE A 373 -15.25 -14.61 3.56
C PHE A 373 -15.86 -14.29 4.93
N MET A 374 -15.12 -13.55 5.76
CA MET A 374 -15.62 -13.01 7.02
C MET A 374 -16.53 -11.80 6.76
N LYS A 375 -17.55 -11.65 7.61
CA LYS A 375 -18.28 -10.38 7.69
C LYS A 375 -17.40 -9.29 8.29
N ALA A 376 -17.65 -8.04 7.94
CA ALA A 376 -16.91 -6.89 8.44
C ALA A 376 -16.79 -6.86 9.99
N ALA A 377 -17.88 -7.17 10.68
CA ALA A 377 -17.90 -7.20 12.16
C ALA A 377 -17.09 -8.36 12.78
N THR A 378 -16.56 -9.30 11.98
CA THR A 378 -15.73 -10.41 12.44
C THR A 378 -14.25 -10.18 12.08
N LEU A 379 -14.01 -9.42 11.02
CA LEU A 379 -12.69 -9.07 10.54
C LEU A 379 -11.99 -8.07 11.48
#